data_19505ca0add8674230c6447cd6d3c42a
#
_entry.id   19505ca0add8674230c6447cd6d3c42a
#
_cell.length_a   1.000
_cell.length_b   1.000
_cell.length_c   1.000
_cell.angle_alpha   90.00
_cell.angle_beta   90.00
_cell.angle_gamma   90.00
#
_symmetry.space_group_name_H-M   'P 1'
#
loop_
_entity.id
_entity.type
_entity.pdbx_description
1 polymer ?
#
loop_
_entity_poly.entity_id
_entity_poly.type
_entity_poly.pdbx_seq_one_letter_code
_entity_poly.pdbx_strand_id
1 'polypeptide(L)'
;MLAAQSDDLLNRIWDGVQQAQRKYTSGCGTITETRTSILMVKPMVLRGKFCAEGTARFALEYFEPAPLRIRFNENYLNVTAGGKTEVMEVGSSVRRAQSYFSRENSIGNLKKNFTITVQENSQDYEMKLVPRSDAFRRRLNYLVVKLDKRDFLLRSLEVDGKNGVNSVFVIDVSSVNPKIPAETFEVYKPR
;
A
#
# COMPACT_ATOMS: atom_id res chain seq x y z
N MET A 1 11.93 -24.68 -17.18
CA MET A 1 12.91 -23.58 -17.07
C MET A 1 12.25 -22.24 -16.72
N LEU A 2 11.20 -21.77 -17.37
CA LEU A 2 10.55 -20.46 -17.05
C LEU A 2 10.02 -20.31 -15.61
N ALA A 3 9.48 -21.38 -15.00
CA ALA A 3 8.95 -21.32 -13.64
C ALA A 3 10.05 -21.15 -12.57
N ALA A 4 11.21 -21.78 -12.76
CA ALA A 4 12.34 -21.65 -11.83
C ALA A 4 12.94 -20.23 -11.85
N GLN A 5 13.07 -19.62 -13.01
CA GLN A 5 13.53 -18.22 -13.14
C GLN A 5 12.58 -17.22 -12.49
N SER A 6 11.26 -17.47 -12.56
CA SER A 6 10.25 -16.62 -11.89
C SER A 6 10.33 -16.71 -10.36
N ASP A 7 10.62 -17.90 -9.81
CA ASP A 7 10.76 -18.08 -8.37
C ASP A 7 12.04 -17.44 -7.83
N ASP A 8 13.15 -17.53 -8.56
CA ASP A 8 14.43 -16.90 -8.19
C ASP A 8 14.31 -15.35 -8.21
N LEU A 9 13.65 -14.80 -9.23
CA LEU A 9 13.39 -13.37 -9.30
C LEU A 9 12.50 -12.91 -8.14
N LEU A 10 11.45 -13.64 -7.83
CA LEU A 10 10.56 -13.32 -6.72
C LEU A 10 11.28 -13.36 -5.37
N ASN A 11 12.14 -14.35 -5.13
CA ASN A 11 12.95 -14.44 -3.91
C ASN A 11 13.91 -13.24 -3.81
N ARG A 12 14.59 -12.88 -4.89
CA ARG A 12 15.49 -11.71 -4.94
C ARG A 12 14.74 -10.41 -4.62
N ILE A 13 13.54 -10.22 -5.19
CA ILE A 13 12.70 -9.05 -4.91
C ILE A 13 12.30 -9.04 -3.44
N TRP A 14 11.87 -10.19 -2.91
CA TRP A 14 11.45 -10.29 -1.50
C TRP A 14 12.58 -9.98 -0.54
N ASP A 15 13.77 -10.50 -0.76
CA ASP A 15 14.96 -10.21 0.04
C ASP A 15 15.31 -8.72 0.00
N GLY A 16 15.23 -8.10 -1.18
CA GLY A 16 15.43 -6.67 -1.35
C GLY A 16 14.42 -5.84 -0.56
N VAL A 17 13.12 -6.20 -0.60
CA VAL A 17 12.06 -5.56 0.19
C VAL A 17 12.32 -5.71 1.69
N GLN A 18 12.73 -6.90 2.15
CA GLN A 18 13.06 -7.13 3.56
C GLN A 18 14.26 -6.28 4.02
N GLN A 19 15.29 -6.15 3.18
CA GLN A 19 16.43 -5.29 3.46
C GLN A 19 16.03 -3.81 3.48
N ALA A 20 15.22 -3.37 2.51
CA ALA A 20 14.71 -2.00 2.46
C ALA A 20 13.89 -1.65 3.71
N GLN A 21 13.01 -2.55 4.18
CA GLN A 21 12.24 -2.37 5.41
C GLN A 21 13.09 -2.31 6.68
N ARG A 22 14.26 -2.95 6.70
CA ARG A 22 15.21 -2.82 7.83
C ARG A 22 15.93 -1.49 7.79
N LYS A 23 16.25 -0.99 6.60
CA LYS A 23 16.98 0.25 6.37
C LYS A 23 16.10 1.48 6.53
N TYR A 24 14.86 1.41 6.03
CA TYR A 24 13.91 2.51 5.98
C TYR A 24 12.77 2.27 6.96
N THR A 25 12.86 2.88 8.13
CA THR A 25 11.86 2.72 9.19
C THR A 25 10.72 3.71 9.11
N SER A 26 10.94 4.83 8.42
CA SER A 26 9.94 5.85 8.14
C SER A 26 10.17 6.50 6.78
N GLY A 27 9.15 7.12 6.24
CA GLY A 27 9.21 7.84 4.98
C GLY A 27 8.08 8.83 4.84
N CYS A 28 8.36 9.95 4.17
CA CYS A 28 7.35 10.92 3.75
C CYS A 28 7.53 11.25 2.27
N GLY A 29 6.46 11.72 1.64
CA GLY A 29 6.49 12.06 0.24
C GLY A 29 5.15 12.53 -0.30
N THR A 30 5.03 12.50 -1.63
CA THR A 30 3.79 12.82 -2.33
C THR A 30 3.13 11.59 -2.91
N ILE A 31 1.83 11.67 -3.08
CA ILE A 31 1.01 10.60 -3.64
C ILE A 31 0.00 11.18 -4.61
N THR A 32 -0.14 10.52 -5.75
CA THR A 32 -1.22 10.77 -6.69
C THR A 32 -2.04 9.51 -6.86
N GLU A 33 -3.32 9.56 -6.56
CA GLU A 33 -4.26 8.47 -6.81
C GLU A 33 -5.11 8.81 -8.03
N THR A 34 -5.12 7.91 -9.02
CA THR A 34 -6.08 7.96 -10.13
C THR A 34 -7.10 6.87 -9.92
N ARG A 35 -8.35 7.27 -9.72
CA ARG A 35 -9.47 6.38 -9.47
C ARG A 35 -10.40 6.32 -10.66
N THR A 36 -10.72 5.11 -11.11
CA THR A 36 -11.65 4.85 -12.22
C THR A 36 -12.73 3.85 -11.81
N SER A 37 -13.89 3.95 -12.42
CA SER A 37 -14.95 2.95 -12.30
C SER A 37 -15.86 3.05 -13.52
N ILE A 38 -16.62 2.00 -13.79
CA ILE A 38 -17.62 1.98 -14.88
C ILE A 38 -18.73 3.05 -14.69
N LEU A 39 -18.89 3.56 -13.48
CA LEU A 39 -19.87 4.60 -13.16
C LEU A 39 -19.31 6.02 -13.32
N MET A 40 -18.01 6.15 -13.57
CA MET A 40 -17.35 7.47 -13.70
C MET A 40 -17.23 7.85 -15.17
N VAL A 41 -17.67 9.06 -15.52
CA VAL A 41 -17.53 9.63 -16.87
C VAL A 41 -16.06 9.91 -17.18
N LYS A 42 -15.27 10.28 -16.17
CA LYS A 42 -13.81 10.53 -16.26
C LYS A 42 -13.12 10.08 -15.00
N PRO A 43 -11.83 9.73 -15.07
CA PRO A 43 -11.03 9.42 -13.88
C PRO A 43 -11.04 10.55 -12.86
N MET A 44 -11.10 10.18 -11.58
CA MET A 44 -10.88 11.12 -10.47
C MET A 44 -9.40 11.06 -10.09
N VAL A 45 -8.75 12.22 -10.07
CA VAL A 45 -7.35 12.34 -9.66
C VAL A 45 -7.30 13.05 -8.32
N LEU A 46 -6.70 12.37 -7.33
CA LEU A 46 -6.45 12.92 -6.00
C LEU A 46 -4.95 13.14 -5.83
N ARG A 47 -4.55 14.29 -5.31
CA ARG A 47 -3.15 14.62 -5.03
C ARG A 47 -2.98 14.94 -3.57
N GLY A 48 -1.91 14.42 -2.99
CA GLY A 48 -1.69 14.57 -1.56
C GLY A 48 -0.25 14.32 -1.15
N LYS A 49 -0.05 14.33 0.15
CA LYS A 49 1.19 13.96 0.82
C LYS A 49 0.93 12.84 1.82
N PHE A 50 1.95 12.07 2.08
CA PHE A 50 1.88 10.99 3.06
C PHE A 50 3.11 10.98 3.95
N CYS A 51 2.95 10.42 5.14
CA CYS A 51 4.02 9.94 6.00
C CYS A 51 3.66 8.55 6.53
N ALA A 52 4.66 7.68 6.63
CA ALA A 52 4.52 6.33 7.16
C ALA A 52 5.65 6.02 8.13
N GLU A 53 5.37 5.24 9.16
CA GLU A 53 6.35 4.73 10.11
C GLU A 53 6.11 3.23 10.33
N GLY A 54 7.03 2.43 9.83
CA GLY A 54 6.87 0.99 9.75
C GLY A 54 5.61 0.59 8.97
N THR A 55 4.94 -0.46 9.45
CA THR A 55 3.64 -0.92 8.93
C THR A 55 2.46 -0.50 9.83
N ALA A 56 2.76 0.18 10.93
CA ALA A 56 1.84 0.43 12.02
C ALA A 56 1.20 1.82 12.00
N ARG A 57 1.87 2.80 11.40
CA ARG A 57 1.42 4.18 11.38
C ARG A 57 1.45 4.75 9.98
N PHE A 58 0.36 5.40 9.60
CA PHE A 58 0.24 6.02 8.29
C PHE A 58 -0.63 7.27 8.38
N ALA A 59 -0.19 8.33 7.73
CA ALA A 59 -0.95 9.56 7.56
C ALA A 59 -0.94 9.93 6.07
N LEU A 60 -2.12 10.19 5.53
CA LEU A 60 -2.33 10.61 4.15
C LEU A 60 -3.24 11.83 4.16
N GLU A 61 -2.84 12.87 3.47
CA GLU A 61 -3.58 14.10 3.35
C GLU A 61 -3.68 14.48 1.88
N TYR A 62 -4.85 14.24 1.29
CA TYR A 62 -5.20 14.76 -0.02
C TYR A 62 -5.63 16.23 0.11
N PHE A 63 -5.19 17.05 -0.82
CA PHE A 63 -5.58 18.47 -0.93
C PHE A 63 -6.35 18.75 -2.22
N GLU A 64 -6.32 17.88 -3.21
CA GLU A 64 -7.08 17.95 -4.45
C GLU A 64 -7.84 16.64 -4.71
N PRO A 65 -9.06 16.70 -5.25
CA PRO A 65 -9.87 17.88 -5.59
C PRO A 65 -10.52 18.53 -4.37
N ALA A 66 -10.52 17.85 -3.22
CA ALA A 66 -11.05 18.33 -1.95
C ALA A 66 -10.21 17.78 -0.81
N PRO A 67 -10.10 18.51 0.32
CA PRO A 67 -9.36 18.02 1.48
C PRO A 67 -9.93 16.72 2.02
N LEU A 68 -9.08 15.68 2.09
CA LEU A 68 -9.39 14.41 2.71
C LEU A 68 -8.17 13.96 3.50
N ARG A 69 -8.34 13.70 4.79
CA ARG A 69 -7.27 13.23 5.66
C ARG A 69 -7.57 11.83 6.15
N ILE A 70 -6.60 10.94 5.99
CA ILE A 70 -6.66 9.56 6.46
C ILE A 70 -5.50 9.37 7.42
N ARG A 71 -5.79 8.95 8.65
CA ARG A 71 -4.79 8.58 9.65
C ARG A 71 -5.06 7.20 10.15
N PHE A 72 -4.02 6.43 10.23
CA PHE A 72 -4.06 5.07 10.69
C PHE A 72 -2.99 4.85 11.76
N ASN A 73 -3.38 4.21 12.81
CA ASN A 73 -2.48 3.52 13.72
C ASN A 73 -2.93 2.07 13.88
N GLU A 74 -2.19 1.26 14.58
CA GLU A 74 -2.40 -0.18 14.71
C GLU A 74 -3.87 -0.60 14.99
N ASN A 75 -4.64 0.26 15.63
CA ASN A 75 -5.97 -0.07 16.13
C ASN A 75 -7.10 0.72 15.48
N TYR A 76 -6.83 1.94 15.01
CA TYR A 76 -7.86 2.86 14.54
C TYR A 76 -7.50 3.48 13.19
N LEU A 77 -8.53 3.65 12.37
CA LEU A 77 -8.51 4.41 11.13
C LEU A 77 -9.42 5.63 11.30
N ASN A 78 -8.88 6.82 11.11
CA ASN A 78 -9.65 8.05 11.08
C ASN A 78 -9.69 8.59 9.65
N VAL A 79 -10.89 8.90 9.17
CA VAL A 79 -11.11 9.54 7.87
C VAL A 79 -11.80 10.87 8.12
N THR A 80 -11.15 11.97 7.75
CA THR A 80 -11.67 13.33 7.92
C THR A 80 -11.94 13.95 6.56
N ALA A 81 -13.20 14.30 6.30
CA ALA A 81 -13.66 14.99 5.10
C ALA A 81 -14.75 16.00 5.46
N GLY A 82 -14.75 17.19 4.83
CA GLY A 82 -15.76 18.23 5.06
C GLY A 82 -15.91 18.64 6.54
N GLY A 83 -14.81 18.61 7.30
CA GLY A 83 -14.79 18.94 8.73
C GLY A 83 -15.36 17.86 9.67
N LYS A 84 -15.79 16.72 9.13
CA LYS A 84 -16.26 15.57 9.91
C LYS A 84 -15.22 14.47 9.93
N THR A 85 -15.03 13.83 11.09
CA THR A 85 -14.14 12.70 11.25
C THR A 85 -14.93 11.43 11.56
N GLU A 86 -14.77 10.43 10.71
CA GLU A 86 -15.23 9.07 10.98
C GLU A 86 -14.09 8.28 11.60
N VAL A 87 -14.41 7.54 12.66
CA VAL A 87 -13.48 6.70 13.39
C VAL A 87 -13.90 5.25 13.23
N MET A 88 -13.00 4.44 12.71
CA MET A 88 -13.23 3.01 12.52
C MET A 88 -12.20 2.22 13.31
N GLU A 89 -12.64 1.21 14.05
CA GLU A 89 -11.73 0.24 14.63
C GLU A 89 -11.18 -0.68 13.53
N VAL A 90 -9.88 -0.88 13.53
CA VAL A 90 -9.23 -1.72 12.55
C VAL A 90 -9.45 -3.18 12.88
N GLY A 91 -10.32 -3.81 12.13
CA GLY A 91 -10.67 -5.22 12.32
C GLY A 91 -9.49 -6.16 12.08
N SER A 92 -9.61 -7.38 12.63
CA SER A 92 -8.59 -8.44 12.53
C SER A 92 -8.19 -8.77 11.09
N SER A 93 -9.08 -8.59 10.12
CA SER A 93 -8.80 -8.82 8.70
C SER A 93 -7.81 -7.81 8.12
N VAL A 94 -7.90 -6.53 8.52
CA VAL A 94 -6.98 -5.48 8.07
C VAL A 94 -5.62 -5.66 8.73
N ARG A 95 -5.59 -5.93 10.05
CA ARG A 95 -4.34 -6.26 10.76
C ARG A 95 -3.66 -7.47 10.14
N ARG A 96 -4.41 -8.51 9.76
CA ARG A 96 -3.88 -9.67 9.06
C ARG A 96 -3.34 -9.30 7.68
N ALA A 97 -4.04 -8.44 6.91
CA ALA A 97 -3.54 -7.98 5.62
C ALA A 97 -2.20 -7.22 5.76
N GLN A 98 -2.07 -6.36 6.76
CA GLN A 98 -0.81 -5.66 7.06
C GLN A 98 0.32 -6.62 7.44
N SER A 99 0.02 -7.69 8.20
CA SER A 99 1.04 -8.67 8.58
C SER A 99 1.67 -9.37 7.37
N TYR A 100 0.96 -9.48 6.23
CA TYR A 100 1.55 -10.06 5.01
C TYR A 100 2.68 -9.20 4.41
N PHE A 101 2.70 -7.92 4.70
CA PHE A 101 3.74 -6.99 4.25
C PHE A 101 4.68 -6.58 5.39
N SER A 102 4.55 -7.20 6.56
CA SER A 102 5.44 -6.96 7.69
C SER A 102 6.78 -7.66 7.52
N ARG A 103 7.78 -7.18 8.27
CA ARG A 103 9.15 -7.75 8.30
C ARG A 103 9.19 -9.21 8.75
N GLU A 104 8.20 -9.65 9.50
CA GLU A 104 8.13 -11.00 10.10
C GLU A 104 7.51 -12.02 9.15
N ASN A 105 6.99 -11.54 8.00
CA ASN A 105 6.31 -12.44 7.09
C ASN A 105 7.27 -13.13 6.13
N SER A 106 6.93 -14.35 5.77
CA SER A 106 7.68 -15.12 4.76
C SER A 106 7.01 -15.04 3.39
N ILE A 107 7.81 -15.14 2.35
CA ILE A 107 7.32 -15.26 0.97
C ILE A 107 6.34 -16.43 0.81
N GLY A 108 6.51 -17.50 1.60
CA GLY A 108 5.61 -18.65 1.62
C GLY A 108 4.19 -18.30 2.07
N ASN A 109 4.05 -17.40 3.04
CA ASN A 109 2.73 -16.92 3.47
C ASN A 109 2.06 -16.04 2.41
N LEU A 110 2.84 -15.22 1.70
CA LEU A 110 2.31 -14.44 0.59
C LEU A 110 1.81 -15.36 -0.54
N LYS A 111 2.61 -16.38 -0.92
CA LYS A 111 2.24 -17.39 -1.92
C LYS A 111 1.00 -18.22 -1.55
N LYS A 112 0.73 -18.43 -0.26
CA LYS A 112 -0.52 -19.11 0.18
C LYS A 112 -1.77 -18.31 -0.16
N ASN A 113 -1.70 -16.99 -0.12
CA ASN A 113 -2.84 -16.10 -0.27
C ASN A 113 -2.99 -15.52 -1.68
N PHE A 114 -1.89 -15.50 -2.45
CA PHE A 114 -1.85 -14.91 -3.78
C PHE A 114 -1.12 -15.82 -4.77
N THR A 115 -1.61 -15.83 -6.00
CA THR A 115 -0.80 -16.20 -7.15
C THR A 115 0.01 -14.97 -7.53
N ILE A 116 1.34 -15.11 -7.59
CA ILE A 116 2.27 -14.00 -7.80
C ILE A 116 2.96 -14.21 -9.13
N THR A 117 2.91 -13.22 -9.99
CA THR A 117 3.76 -13.12 -11.17
C THR A 117 4.68 -11.91 -11.02
N VAL A 118 5.92 -12.05 -11.45
CA VAL A 118 6.94 -11.00 -11.35
C VAL A 118 7.54 -10.72 -12.71
N GLN A 119 7.83 -9.45 -12.94
CA GLN A 119 8.52 -8.97 -14.14
C GLN A 119 9.60 -7.97 -13.74
N GLU A 120 10.75 -8.08 -14.37
CA GLU A 120 11.83 -7.11 -14.24
C GLU A 120 11.78 -6.15 -15.44
N ASN A 121 11.52 -4.87 -15.17
CA ASN A 121 11.54 -3.79 -16.14
C ASN A 121 12.89 -3.04 -16.06
N SER A 122 13.08 -2.02 -16.88
CA SER A 122 14.32 -1.22 -16.88
C SER A 122 14.58 -0.51 -15.54
N GLN A 123 13.55 0.07 -14.92
CA GLN A 123 13.63 0.91 -13.72
C GLN A 123 13.04 0.27 -12.47
N ASP A 124 12.12 -0.68 -12.62
CA ASP A 124 11.36 -1.25 -11.53
C ASP A 124 11.20 -2.78 -11.65
N TYR A 125 10.81 -3.37 -10.53
CA TYR A 125 10.22 -4.69 -10.48
C TYR A 125 8.71 -4.55 -10.39
N GLU A 126 7.98 -5.25 -11.24
CA GLU A 126 6.53 -5.34 -11.18
C GLU A 126 6.11 -6.68 -10.59
N MET A 127 5.23 -6.65 -9.58
CA MET A 127 4.61 -7.84 -9.01
C MET A 127 3.11 -7.74 -9.14
N LYS A 128 2.50 -8.69 -9.84
CA LYS A 128 1.05 -8.85 -9.89
C LYS A 128 0.61 -9.95 -8.92
N LEU A 129 -0.30 -9.61 -8.02
CA LEU A 129 -0.83 -10.49 -6.98
C LEU A 129 -2.32 -10.73 -7.23
N VAL A 130 -2.68 -11.96 -7.59
CA VAL A 130 -4.07 -12.37 -7.76
C VAL A 130 -4.50 -13.19 -6.54
N PRO A 131 -5.57 -12.77 -5.82
CA PRO A 131 -5.99 -13.44 -4.60
C PRO A 131 -6.37 -14.91 -4.81
N ARG A 132 -5.89 -15.78 -3.92
CA ARG A 132 -6.26 -17.20 -3.84
C ARG A 132 -7.23 -17.47 -2.70
N SER A 133 -7.04 -16.79 -1.55
CA SER A 133 -7.90 -16.97 -0.38
C SER A 133 -9.22 -16.21 -0.53
N ASP A 134 -10.31 -16.80 -0.03
CA ASP A 134 -11.66 -16.23 -0.12
C ASP A 134 -11.77 -14.85 0.56
N ALA A 135 -11.01 -14.63 1.62
CA ALA A 135 -11.00 -13.37 2.33
C ALA A 135 -10.60 -12.19 1.42
N PHE A 136 -9.63 -12.40 0.53
CA PHE A 136 -9.19 -11.39 -0.43
C PHE A 136 -10.01 -11.42 -1.72
N ARG A 137 -10.39 -12.60 -2.22
CA ARG A 137 -11.18 -12.75 -3.46
C ARG A 137 -12.53 -12.03 -3.41
N ARG A 138 -13.10 -11.84 -2.22
CA ARG A 138 -14.36 -11.09 -2.05
C ARG A 138 -14.19 -9.58 -2.22
N ARG A 139 -12.97 -9.06 -2.15
CA ARG A 139 -12.68 -7.62 -2.13
C ARG A 139 -11.84 -7.16 -3.31
N LEU A 140 -10.96 -8.03 -3.81
CA LEU A 140 -9.97 -7.69 -4.83
C LEU A 140 -10.06 -8.63 -6.02
N ASN A 141 -9.83 -8.10 -7.22
CA ASN A 141 -9.51 -8.87 -8.41
C ASN A 141 -8.01 -9.13 -8.45
N TYR A 142 -7.20 -8.06 -8.32
CA TYR A 142 -5.74 -8.15 -8.25
C TYR A 142 -5.14 -6.90 -7.62
N LEU A 143 -3.85 -7.00 -7.32
CA LEU A 143 -2.96 -5.87 -7.01
C LEU A 143 -1.78 -5.91 -7.99
N VAL A 144 -1.28 -4.74 -8.39
CA VAL A 144 0.02 -4.60 -9.05
C VAL A 144 0.89 -3.67 -8.22
N VAL A 145 2.06 -4.15 -7.85
CA VAL A 145 3.04 -3.43 -7.03
C VAL A 145 4.26 -3.17 -7.88
N LYS A 146 4.72 -1.91 -7.97
CA LYS A 146 5.98 -1.56 -8.61
C LYS A 146 6.97 -1.04 -7.58
N LEU A 147 8.16 -1.65 -7.59
CA LEU A 147 9.25 -1.33 -6.67
C LEU A 147 10.45 -0.82 -7.47
N ASP A 148 11.05 0.28 -7.04
CA ASP A 148 12.28 0.78 -7.64
C ASP A 148 13.42 -0.24 -7.46
N LYS A 149 14.21 -0.47 -8.51
CA LYS A 149 15.31 -1.46 -8.50
C LYS A 149 16.48 -1.08 -7.60
N ARG A 150 16.65 0.20 -7.28
CA ARG A 150 17.80 0.72 -6.52
C ARG A 150 17.60 0.60 -5.02
N ASP A 151 16.38 0.84 -4.56
CA ASP A 151 16.08 0.98 -3.13
C ASP A 151 14.93 0.08 -2.65
N PHE A 152 14.24 -0.63 -3.57
CA PHE A 152 13.07 -1.47 -3.32
C PHE A 152 11.90 -0.74 -2.66
N LEU A 153 11.88 0.60 -2.75
CA LEU A 153 10.75 1.38 -2.29
C LEU A 153 9.59 1.30 -3.27
N LEU A 154 8.39 1.36 -2.71
CA LEU A 154 7.14 1.36 -3.48
C LEU A 154 7.04 2.63 -4.32
N ARG A 155 6.86 2.49 -5.63
CA ARG A 155 6.65 3.59 -6.58
C ARG A 155 5.23 3.64 -7.11
N SER A 156 4.59 2.48 -7.24
CA SER A 156 3.20 2.42 -7.67
C SER A 156 2.49 1.22 -7.06
N LEU A 157 1.23 1.43 -6.74
CA LEU A 157 0.30 0.39 -6.33
C LEU A 157 -0.98 0.55 -7.13
N GLU A 158 -1.37 -0.49 -7.86
CA GLU A 158 -2.69 -0.59 -8.46
C GLU A 158 -3.55 -1.56 -7.65
N VAL A 159 -4.77 -1.14 -7.35
CA VAL A 159 -5.75 -1.92 -6.62
C VAL A 159 -7.01 -2.05 -7.47
N ASP A 160 -7.28 -3.23 -7.98
CA ASP A 160 -8.53 -3.52 -8.69
C ASP A 160 -9.52 -4.20 -7.74
N GLY A 161 -10.54 -3.45 -7.36
CA GLY A 161 -11.54 -3.87 -6.38
C GLY A 161 -12.72 -4.59 -7.01
N LYS A 162 -13.31 -5.54 -6.26
CA LYS A 162 -14.59 -6.22 -6.64
C LYS A 162 -15.79 -5.28 -6.71
N ASN A 163 -15.68 -4.09 -6.14
CA ASN A 163 -16.70 -3.03 -6.22
C ASN A 163 -16.70 -2.27 -7.57
N GLY A 164 -15.87 -2.70 -8.52
CA GLY A 164 -15.76 -2.07 -9.84
C GLY A 164 -14.95 -0.76 -9.83
N VAL A 165 -14.22 -0.48 -8.74
CA VAL A 165 -13.30 0.64 -8.65
C VAL A 165 -11.88 0.13 -8.84
N ASN A 166 -11.13 0.76 -9.76
CA ASN A 166 -9.69 0.60 -9.90
C ASN A 166 -9.02 1.89 -9.42
N SER A 167 -8.03 1.74 -8.53
CA SER A 167 -7.22 2.85 -8.02
C SER A 167 -5.75 2.59 -8.32
N VAL A 168 -5.11 3.55 -8.98
CA VAL A 168 -3.67 3.54 -9.24
C VAL A 168 -3.02 4.65 -8.41
N PHE A 169 -2.15 4.27 -7.49
CA PHE A 169 -1.36 5.16 -6.66
C PHE A 169 0.04 5.28 -7.24
N VAL A 170 0.49 6.51 -7.47
CA VAL A 170 1.88 6.84 -7.79
C VAL A 170 2.48 7.51 -6.56
N ILE A 171 3.61 6.99 -6.09
CA ILE A 171 4.21 7.34 -4.82
C ILE A 171 5.63 7.85 -5.07
N ASP A 172 5.90 9.06 -4.63
CA ASP A 172 7.23 9.66 -4.65
C ASP A 172 7.71 9.90 -3.21
N VAL A 173 8.66 9.07 -2.78
CA VAL A 173 9.28 9.18 -1.44
C VAL A 173 10.37 10.23 -1.50
N SER A 174 10.10 11.40 -0.96
CA SER A 174 11.04 12.52 -0.94
C SER A 174 11.98 12.52 0.27
N SER A 175 11.62 11.78 1.33
CA SER A 175 12.38 11.73 2.59
C SER A 175 12.31 10.33 3.19
N VAL A 176 13.45 9.77 3.53
CA VAL A 176 13.59 8.47 4.22
C VAL A 176 14.18 8.67 5.61
N ASN A 177 13.67 7.90 6.58
CA ASN A 177 13.99 8.01 8.00
C ASN A 177 13.88 9.44 8.57
N PRO A 178 12.89 10.27 8.14
CA PRO A 178 12.69 11.57 8.77
C PRO A 178 12.21 11.38 10.20
N LYS A 179 12.53 12.36 11.05
CA LYS A 179 11.88 12.48 12.35
C LYS A 179 10.47 13.03 12.15
N ILE A 180 9.47 12.18 12.30
CA ILE A 180 8.06 12.53 12.09
C ILE A 180 7.46 12.91 13.46
N PRO A 181 6.82 14.09 13.60
CA PRO A 181 6.11 14.46 14.82
C PRO A 181 5.00 13.46 15.15
N ALA A 182 4.85 13.11 16.42
CA ALA A 182 3.88 12.09 16.87
C ALA A 182 2.43 12.45 16.52
N GLU A 183 2.08 13.73 16.55
CA GLU A 183 0.78 14.29 16.19
C GLU A 183 0.37 14.02 14.72
N THR A 184 1.36 13.74 13.84
CA THR A 184 1.10 13.38 12.44
C THR A 184 0.24 12.11 12.36
N PHE A 185 0.45 11.18 13.28
CA PHE A 185 -0.25 9.89 13.33
C PHE A 185 -1.33 9.81 14.40
N GLU A 186 -1.64 10.93 15.04
CA GLU A 186 -2.65 10.96 16.09
C GLU A 186 -4.03 10.61 15.53
N VAL A 187 -4.69 9.65 16.18
CA VAL A 187 -6.04 9.19 15.83
C VAL A 187 -6.96 9.36 17.02
N TYR A 188 -8.19 9.75 16.73
CA TYR A 188 -9.24 9.75 17.73
C TYR A 188 -9.67 8.31 18.01
N LYS A 189 -9.98 8.03 19.29
CA LYS A 189 -10.62 6.79 19.69
C LYS A 189 -12.14 6.98 19.72
N PRO A 190 -12.95 5.98 19.40
CA PRO A 190 -14.39 6.06 19.63
C PRO A 190 -14.63 6.26 21.13
N ARG A 191 -15.57 7.14 21.45
CA ARG A 191 -16.06 7.33 22.83
C ARG A 191 -17.00 6.22 23.22
#